data_38471853ef6b100c72fac29bfd4209d0
#
_entry.id   38471853ef6b100c72fac29bfd4209d0
#
_cell.length_a   1.000
_cell.length_b   1.000
_cell.length_c   1.000
_cell.angle_alpha   90.00
_cell.angle_beta   90.00
_cell.angle_gamma   90.00
#
_symmetry.space_group_name_H-M   'P 1'
#
loop_
_entity.id
_entity.type
_entity.pdbx_description
1 polymer ?
#
loop_
_entity_poly.entity_id
_entity_poly.type
_entity_poly.pdbx_seq_one_letter_code
_entity_poly.pdbx_strand_id
1 'polypeptide(L)'
;LYSSAASDVYKRQTKYAANAMLATRISFMNDIANLCDLVGANVDMVRKGIGADTRIGSKFLYPGCGYGGSCFPKDVKALAHTAREYGYTMGVIEAVEAVNERQKEIVVKKLQDKLGTLRGKTIALWGLAFKPETDDMREAPALVVIEKLLEAGASVKVYDPVAMDECRRRIGDRVVYCKDMYDVVIDADALAVLTEWKEFRIPSWSVIKRVMKQPVLVDGRNIYSKDEVIAEGFEYAAIGK
;
A
#
# COMPACT_ATOMS: atom_id res chain seq x y z
N LEU A 1 -13.80 8.90 42.54
CA LEU A 1 -12.92 7.71 42.40
C LEU A 1 -13.47 6.86 41.26
N TYR A 2 -12.92 7.07 40.06
CA TYR A 2 -13.16 6.17 38.94
C TYR A 2 -12.52 4.81 39.32
N SER A 3 -13.26 3.71 39.18
CA SER A 3 -12.70 2.39 39.40
C SER A 3 -11.59 2.10 38.40
N SER A 4 -10.60 1.29 38.76
CA SER A 4 -9.51 0.89 37.86
C SER A 4 -10.02 0.31 36.52
N ALA A 5 -11.12 -0.44 36.57
CA ALA A 5 -11.80 -1.01 35.40
C ALA A 5 -12.35 0.07 34.45
N ALA A 6 -12.95 1.16 34.94
CA ALA A 6 -13.43 2.27 34.13
C ALA A 6 -12.24 2.98 33.44
N SER A 7 -11.13 3.18 34.18
CA SER A 7 -9.89 3.75 33.61
C SER A 7 -9.33 2.90 32.45
N ASP A 8 -9.40 1.58 32.53
CA ASP A 8 -8.90 0.68 31.47
C ASP A 8 -9.82 0.66 30.24
N VAL A 9 -11.14 0.79 30.43
CA VAL A 9 -12.10 0.96 29.32
C VAL A 9 -11.83 2.25 28.56
N TYR A 10 -11.67 3.39 29.24
CA TYR A 10 -11.35 4.68 28.59
C TYR A 10 -10.01 4.64 27.84
N LYS A 11 -8.97 4.07 28.42
CA LYS A 11 -7.65 3.92 27.76
C LYS A 11 -7.76 3.12 26.49
N ARG A 12 -8.49 2.00 26.50
CA ARG A 12 -8.67 1.14 25.34
C ARG A 12 -9.47 1.83 24.24
N GLN A 13 -10.58 2.48 24.62
CA GLN A 13 -11.40 3.23 23.66
C GLN A 13 -10.66 4.43 23.08
N THR A 14 -9.90 5.17 23.86
CA THR A 14 -9.04 6.25 23.37
C THR A 14 -8.05 5.76 22.32
N LYS A 15 -7.38 4.63 22.57
CA LYS A 15 -6.44 4.02 21.61
C LYS A 15 -7.15 3.62 20.32
N TYR A 16 -8.29 2.94 20.40
CA TYR A 16 -9.04 2.49 19.22
C TYR A 16 -9.55 3.68 18.39
N ALA A 17 -10.09 4.70 19.05
CA ALA A 17 -10.54 5.92 18.39
C ALA A 17 -9.38 6.66 17.71
N ALA A 18 -8.23 6.77 18.36
CA ALA A 18 -7.03 7.39 17.76
C ALA A 18 -6.56 6.63 16.52
N ASN A 19 -6.43 5.31 16.59
CA ASN A 19 -6.02 4.49 15.45
C ASN A 19 -7.06 4.51 14.31
N ALA A 20 -8.36 4.49 14.65
CA ALA A 20 -9.44 4.61 13.68
C ALA A 20 -9.41 5.98 12.98
N MET A 21 -9.14 7.07 13.70
CA MET A 21 -8.98 8.40 13.11
C MET A 21 -7.80 8.47 12.15
N LEU A 22 -6.65 7.87 12.49
CA LEU A 22 -5.49 7.81 11.59
C LEU A 22 -5.79 6.97 10.34
N ALA A 23 -6.45 5.83 10.49
CA ALA A 23 -6.90 4.99 9.38
C ALA A 23 -7.90 5.75 8.48
N THR A 24 -8.82 6.53 9.07
CA THR A 24 -9.75 7.40 8.33
C THR A 24 -9.01 8.40 7.46
N ARG A 25 -7.98 9.05 7.97
CA ARG A 25 -7.17 10.02 7.20
C ARG A 25 -6.49 9.36 5.99
N ILE A 26 -5.95 8.15 6.16
CA ILE A 26 -5.31 7.40 5.07
C ILE A 26 -6.36 7.00 4.03
N SER A 27 -7.48 6.39 4.45
CA SER A 27 -8.54 5.97 3.53
C SER A 27 -9.17 7.15 2.80
N PHE A 28 -9.41 8.28 3.49
CA PHE A 28 -9.89 9.51 2.87
C PHE A 28 -8.93 9.99 1.76
N MET A 29 -7.62 10.03 2.04
CA MET A 29 -6.64 10.42 1.02
C MET A 29 -6.53 9.43 -0.13
N ASN A 30 -6.74 8.15 0.12
CA ASN A 30 -6.80 7.14 -0.94
C ASN A 30 -8.03 7.34 -1.85
N ASP A 31 -9.20 7.64 -1.29
CA ASP A 31 -10.39 7.98 -2.10
C ASP A 31 -10.17 9.26 -2.92
N ILE A 32 -9.58 10.29 -2.33
CA ILE A 32 -9.20 11.52 -3.06
C ILE A 32 -8.19 11.22 -4.17
N ALA A 33 -7.20 10.36 -3.92
CA ALA A 33 -6.23 9.98 -4.92
C ALA A 33 -6.87 9.23 -6.10
N ASN A 34 -7.79 8.32 -5.82
CA ASN A 34 -8.54 7.62 -6.86
C ASN A 34 -9.41 8.58 -7.69
N LEU A 35 -10.03 9.60 -7.07
CA LEU A 35 -10.72 10.66 -7.79
C LEU A 35 -9.73 11.48 -8.65
N CYS A 36 -8.56 11.82 -8.12
CA CYS A 36 -7.52 12.54 -8.87
C CYS A 36 -7.11 11.78 -10.14
N ASP A 37 -6.93 10.45 -10.05
CA ASP A 37 -6.66 9.61 -11.23
C ASP A 37 -7.75 9.73 -12.32
N LEU A 38 -9.02 9.85 -11.93
CA LEU A 38 -10.14 9.95 -12.86
C LEU A 38 -10.28 11.32 -13.52
N VAL A 39 -9.98 12.39 -12.78
CA VAL A 39 -10.17 13.77 -13.25
C VAL A 39 -8.86 14.42 -13.76
N GLY A 40 -7.74 13.68 -13.75
CA GLY A 40 -6.43 14.20 -14.16
C GLY A 40 -5.82 15.21 -13.19
N ALA A 41 -6.19 15.16 -11.90
CA ALA A 41 -5.62 16.00 -10.85
C ALA A 41 -4.39 15.32 -10.20
N ASN A 42 -3.61 16.10 -9.43
CA ASN A 42 -2.46 15.60 -8.70
C ASN A 42 -2.74 15.60 -7.19
N VAL A 43 -2.80 14.41 -6.59
CA VAL A 43 -3.10 14.24 -5.16
C VAL A 43 -2.05 14.89 -4.24
N ASP A 44 -0.79 15.01 -4.66
CA ASP A 44 0.23 15.69 -3.85
C ASP A 44 -0.07 17.18 -3.69
N MET A 45 -0.65 17.82 -4.72
CA MET A 45 -1.10 19.21 -4.63
C MET A 45 -2.30 19.35 -3.68
N VAL A 46 -3.28 18.44 -3.79
CA VAL A 46 -4.41 18.38 -2.85
C VAL A 46 -3.92 18.16 -1.42
N ARG A 47 -3.03 17.18 -1.21
CA ARG A 47 -2.43 16.87 0.09
C ARG A 47 -1.71 18.08 0.71
N LYS A 48 -0.90 18.78 -0.08
CA LYS A 48 -0.20 20.00 0.36
C LYS A 48 -1.20 21.10 0.73
N GLY A 49 -2.22 21.31 -0.10
CA GLY A 49 -3.24 22.31 0.13
C GLY A 49 -4.01 22.10 1.44
N ILE A 50 -4.63 20.92 1.60
CA ILE A 50 -5.40 20.62 2.83
C ILE A 50 -4.49 20.49 4.06
N GLY A 51 -3.26 19.98 3.89
CA GLY A 51 -2.31 19.83 4.98
C GLY A 51 -1.73 21.14 5.51
N ALA A 52 -1.84 22.24 4.75
CA ALA A 52 -1.47 23.59 5.19
C ALA A 52 -2.48 24.21 6.19
N ASP A 53 -3.72 23.72 6.21
CA ASP A 53 -4.70 24.12 7.23
C ASP A 53 -4.29 23.52 8.59
N THR A 54 -4.05 24.39 9.58
CA THR A 54 -3.61 23.99 10.93
C THR A 54 -4.62 23.09 11.66
N ARG A 55 -5.90 23.15 11.30
CA ARG A 55 -6.96 22.29 11.84
C ARG A 55 -6.84 20.87 11.34
N ILE A 56 -6.21 20.65 10.17
CA ILE A 56 -6.01 19.35 9.54
C ILE A 56 -4.58 18.85 9.80
N GLY A 57 -3.57 19.64 9.46
CA GLY A 57 -2.16 19.29 9.54
C GLY A 57 -1.75 18.21 8.52
N SER A 58 -0.47 18.06 8.26
CA SER A 58 0.07 17.26 7.16
C SER A 58 0.26 15.77 7.44
N LYS A 59 0.15 15.32 8.70
CA LYS A 59 0.43 13.93 9.09
C LYS A 59 -0.69 12.99 8.66
N PHE A 60 -0.32 11.76 8.22
CA PHE A 60 -1.25 10.71 7.79
C PHE A 60 -2.13 11.07 6.58
N LEU A 61 -1.65 11.97 5.72
CA LEU A 61 -2.31 12.36 4.47
C LEU A 61 -1.62 11.78 3.22
N TYR A 62 -0.86 10.72 3.35
CA TYR A 62 -0.12 10.11 2.24
C TYR A 62 -0.92 8.96 1.64
N PRO A 63 -1.40 9.10 0.39
CA PRO A 63 -2.08 8.01 -0.29
C PRO A 63 -1.07 6.93 -0.72
N GLY A 64 -1.58 5.71 -0.86
CA GLY A 64 -0.79 4.55 -1.27
C GLY A 64 -1.68 3.33 -1.55
N CYS A 65 -1.08 2.15 -1.61
CA CYS A 65 -1.78 0.89 -1.89
C CYS A 65 -2.56 0.31 -0.69
N GLY A 66 -2.91 1.13 0.29
CA GLY A 66 -3.61 0.71 1.50
C GLY A 66 -2.68 0.53 2.71
N TYR A 67 -3.30 0.43 3.88
CA TYR A 67 -2.61 0.15 5.13
C TYR A 67 -2.79 -1.31 5.57
N GLY A 68 -1.83 -1.79 6.34
CA GLY A 68 -1.83 -3.10 6.98
C GLY A 68 -1.27 -3.02 8.40
N GLY A 69 -0.65 -4.11 8.84
CA GLY A 69 -0.06 -4.25 10.17
C GLY A 69 -1.06 -4.69 11.23
N SER A 70 -0.58 -4.81 12.46
CA SER A 70 -1.36 -5.36 13.58
C SER A 70 -2.29 -4.36 14.25
N CYS A 71 -2.07 -3.05 14.06
CA CYS A 71 -2.78 -2.03 14.83
C CYS A 71 -4.02 -1.51 14.09
N PHE A 72 -3.87 -0.87 12.93
CA PHE A 72 -4.97 -0.20 12.24
C PHE A 72 -6.10 -1.18 11.86
N PRO A 73 -5.84 -2.30 11.13
CA PRO A 73 -6.94 -3.20 10.78
C PRO A 73 -7.64 -3.78 11.99
N LYS A 74 -6.88 -4.21 13.02
CA LYS A 74 -7.45 -4.82 14.21
C LYS A 74 -8.27 -3.82 15.03
N ASP A 75 -7.77 -2.62 15.27
CA ASP A 75 -8.41 -1.64 16.14
C ASP A 75 -9.65 -1.02 15.46
N VAL A 76 -9.62 -0.84 14.12
CA VAL A 76 -10.78 -0.42 13.30
C VAL A 76 -11.88 -1.49 13.36
N LYS A 77 -11.54 -2.76 13.08
CA LYS A 77 -12.47 -3.90 13.12
C LYS A 77 -13.06 -4.09 14.53
N ALA A 78 -12.23 -3.97 15.57
CA ALA A 78 -12.67 -4.10 16.95
C ALA A 78 -13.66 -2.98 17.34
N LEU A 79 -13.42 -1.75 16.92
CA LEU A 79 -14.31 -0.61 17.20
C LEU A 79 -15.67 -0.80 16.51
N ALA A 80 -15.69 -1.20 15.24
CA ALA A 80 -16.91 -1.49 14.49
C ALA A 80 -17.69 -2.68 15.10
N HIS A 81 -16.96 -3.74 15.51
CA HIS A 81 -17.56 -4.90 16.16
C HIS A 81 -18.24 -4.51 17.49
N THR A 82 -17.51 -3.79 18.35
CA THR A 82 -18.08 -3.33 19.63
C THR A 82 -19.33 -2.48 19.41
N ALA A 83 -19.35 -1.58 18.43
CA ALA A 83 -20.53 -0.78 18.12
C ALA A 83 -21.74 -1.67 17.78
N ARG A 84 -21.54 -2.69 16.93
CA ARG A 84 -22.61 -3.64 16.55
C ARG A 84 -23.16 -4.43 17.73
N GLU A 85 -22.32 -4.83 18.69
CA GLU A 85 -22.77 -5.50 19.92
C GLU A 85 -23.76 -4.65 20.72
N TYR A 86 -23.66 -3.32 20.63
CA TYR A 86 -24.58 -2.36 21.24
C TYR A 86 -25.67 -1.85 20.29
N GLY A 87 -25.87 -2.51 19.14
CA GLY A 87 -26.91 -2.14 18.16
C GLY A 87 -26.62 -0.85 17.40
N TYR A 88 -25.35 -0.38 17.36
CA TYR A 88 -24.96 0.85 16.69
C TYR A 88 -24.07 0.57 15.47
N THR A 89 -24.36 1.21 14.35
CA THR A 89 -23.56 1.14 13.12
C THR A 89 -22.65 2.36 13.01
N MET A 90 -21.34 2.12 13.01
CA MET A 90 -20.34 3.18 12.81
C MET A 90 -20.06 3.38 11.32
N GLY A 91 -20.95 4.04 10.60
CA GLY A 91 -20.89 4.18 9.14
C GLY A 91 -19.57 4.72 8.61
N VAL A 92 -18.94 5.70 9.29
CA VAL A 92 -17.62 6.23 8.89
C VAL A 92 -16.55 5.14 8.97
N ILE A 93 -16.54 4.34 10.04
CA ILE A 93 -15.52 3.31 10.25
C ILE A 93 -15.69 2.14 9.27
N GLU A 94 -16.93 1.76 8.98
CA GLU A 94 -17.22 0.74 7.97
C GLU A 94 -16.81 1.21 6.56
N ALA A 95 -17.05 2.48 6.23
CA ALA A 95 -16.59 3.05 4.97
C ALA A 95 -15.05 3.08 4.87
N VAL A 96 -14.34 3.42 5.96
CA VAL A 96 -12.87 3.40 6.03
C VAL A 96 -12.31 2.01 5.73
N GLU A 97 -12.90 0.98 6.31
CA GLU A 97 -12.51 -0.41 6.07
C GLU A 97 -12.76 -0.82 4.61
N ALA A 98 -13.94 -0.52 4.07
CA ALA A 98 -14.30 -0.81 2.69
C ALA A 98 -13.38 -0.10 1.68
N VAL A 99 -13.02 1.17 1.93
CA VAL A 99 -12.05 1.90 1.10
C VAL A 99 -10.68 1.22 1.15
N ASN A 100 -10.20 0.86 2.33
CA ASN A 100 -8.88 0.23 2.47
C ASN A 100 -8.80 -1.13 1.76
N GLU A 101 -9.85 -1.95 1.83
CA GLU A 101 -9.86 -3.24 1.12
C GLU A 101 -9.82 -3.05 -0.40
N ARG A 102 -10.61 -2.13 -0.97
CA ARG A 102 -10.53 -1.80 -2.40
C ARG A 102 -9.15 -1.25 -2.80
N GLN A 103 -8.54 -0.47 -1.90
CA GLN A 103 -7.24 0.16 -2.17
C GLN A 103 -6.10 -0.84 -2.30
N LYS A 104 -6.17 -1.99 -1.62
CA LYS A 104 -5.15 -3.06 -1.76
C LYS A 104 -5.09 -3.64 -3.18
N GLU A 105 -6.13 -3.48 -4.00
CA GLU A 105 -6.17 -3.98 -5.37
C GLU A 105 -5.72 -2.96 -6.43
N ILE A 106 -5.53 -1.69 -6.05
CA ILE A 106 -5.27 -0.60 -7.00
C ILE A 106 -3.99 -0.80 -7.82
N VAL A 107 -2.96 -1.41 -7.23
CA VAL A 107 -1.69 -1.68 -7.92
C VAL A 107 -1.90 -2.70 -9.03
N VAL A 108 -2.68 -3.74 -8.78
CA VAL A 108 -2.99 -4.77 -9.80
C VAL A 108 -3.77 -4.16 -10.96
N LYS A 109 -4.75 -3.31 -10.65
CA LYS A 109 -5.50 -2.57 -11.68
C LYS A 109 -4.57 -1.69 -12.54
N LYS A 110 -3.69 -0.93 -11.93
CA LYS A 110 -2.71 -0.08 -12.67
C LYS A 110 -1.73 -0.91 -13.52
N LEU A 111 -1.33 -2.09 -13.05
CA LEU A 111 -0.55 -3.04 -13.85
C LEU A 111 -1.34 -3.56 -15.06
N GLN A 112 -2.63 -3.89 -14.88
CA GLN A 112 -3.52 -4.30 -15.98
C GLN A 112 -3.73 -3.16 -16.98
N ASP A 113 -3.91 -1.92 -16.52
CA ASP A 113 -4.07 -0.75 -17.40
C ASP A 113 -2.80 -0.52 -18.26
N LYS A 114 -1.60 -0.83 -17.73
CA LYS A 114 -0.32 -0.68 -18.45
C LYS A 114 0.03 -1.85 -19.36
N LEU A 115 -0.21 -3.08 -18.90
CA LEU A 115 0.24 -4.29 -19.59
C LEU A 115 -0.86 -4.98 -20.41
N GLY A 116 -2.12 -4.56 -20.25
CA GLY A 116 -3.31 -5.26 -20.77
C GLY A 116 -3.56 -6.55 -19.99
N THR A 117 -3.15 -7.69 -20.52
CA THR A 117 -3.25 -8.96 -19.79
C THR A 117 -2.06 -9.21 -18.87
N LEU A 118 -2.33 -9.75 -17.70
CA LEU A 118 -1.27 -10.19 -16.76
C LEU A 118 -0.92 -11.68 -16.95
N ARG A 119 -1.71 -12.43 -17.68
CA ARG A 119 -1.45 -13.85 -17.94
C ARG A 119 -0.11 -14.04 -18.67
N GLY A 120 0.78 -14.85 -18.09
CA GLY A 120 2.11 -15.12 -18.62
C GLY A 120 3.12 -13.96 -18.47
N LYS A 121 2.73 -12.88 -17.80
CA LYS A 121 3.65 -11.78 -17.44
C LYS A 121 4.43 -12.09 -16.18
N THR A 122 5.64 -11.57 -16.08
CA THR A 122 6.46 -11.61 -14.87
C THR A 122 6.44 -10.26 -14.18
N ILE A 123 5.93 -10.20 -12.95
CA ILE A 123 5.82 -8.97 -12.17
C ILE A 123 6.81 -9.02 -11.02
N ALA A 124 7.68 -8.02 -10.96
CA ALA A 124 8.61 -7.80 -9.86
C ALA A 124 7.94 -6.96 -8.77
N LEU A 125 8.07 -7.36 -7.51
CA LEU A 125 7.55 -6.62 -6.36
C LEU A 125 8.70 -6.19 -5.45
N TRP A 126 8.75 -4.91 -5.13
CA TRP A 126 9.59 -4.33 -4.11
C TRP A 126 8.78 -4.02 -2.86
N GLY A 127 9.12 -4.71 -1.78
CA GLY A 127 8.47 -4.56 -0.49
C GLY A 127 7.33 -5.55 -0.27
N LEU A 128 7.35 -6.18 0.88
CA LEU A 128 6.38 -7.20 1.33
C LEU A 128 5.76 -6.84 2.67
N ALA A 129 6.56 -6.25 3.58
CA ALA A 129 6.10 -5.76 4.86
C ALA A 129 5.10 -4.60 4.70
N PHE A 130 4.22 -4.41 5.69
CA PHE A 130 3.22 -3.33 5.64
C PHE A 130 3.83 -1.92 5.75
N LYS A 131 5.06 -1.82 6.25
CA LYS A 131 5.88 -0.59 6.34
C LYS A 131 7.36 -0.94 6.40
N PRO A 132 8.29 0.01 6.19
CA PRO A 132 9.72 -0.20 6.38
C PRO A 132 10.12 -0.58 7.82
N GLU A 133 11.31 -1.15 7.95
CA GLU A 133 11.98 -1.47 9.23
C GLU A 133 11.22 -2.52 10.07
N THR A 134 10.51 -3.46 9.42
CA THR A 134 9.84 -4.59 10.05
C THR A 134 9.65 -5.73 9.05
N ASP A 135 9.51 -6.95 9.55
CA ASP A 135 9.09 -8.13 8.81
C ASP A 135 7.56 -8.38 8.88
N ASP A 136 6.82 -7.49 9.57
CA ASP A 136 5.39 -7.68 9.82
C ASP A 136 4.58 -7.59 8.52
N MET A 137 4.02 -8.72 8.10
CA MET A 137 3.16 -8.84 6.93
C MET A 137 1.67 -9.02 7.27
N ARG A 138 1.27 -8.84 8.54
CA ARG A 138 -0.15 -8.95 8.91
C ARG A 138 -0.97 -7.91 8.19
N GLU A 139 -2.02 -8.34 7.48
CA GLU A 139 -2.87 -7.47 6.67
C GLU A 139 -2.10 -6.60 5.64
N ALA A 140 -0.86 -6.98 5.28
CA ALA A 140 -0.05 -6.22 4.34
C ALA A 140 -0.69 -6.21 2.94
N PRO A 141 -0.77 -5.06 2.26
CA PRO A 141 -1.27 -4.96 0.89
C PRO A 141 -0.55 -5.92 -0.08
N ALA A 142 0.73 -6.20 0.15
CA ALA A 142 1.53 -7.11 -0.67
C ALA A 142 0.92 -8.51 -0.78
N LEU A 143 0.30 -9.04 0.28
CA LEU A 143 -0.36 -10.35 0.25
C LEU A 143 -1.54 -10.36 -0.72
N VAL A 144 -2.36 -9.30 -0.71
CA VAL A 144 -3.50 -9.17 -1.63
C VAL A 144 -3.02 -9.00 -3.07
N VAL A 145 -2.00 -8.16 -3.29
CA VAL A 145 -1.41 -7.94 -4.61
C VAL A 145 -0.86 -9.25 -5.18
N ILE A 146 -0.07 -10.00 -4.39
CA ILE A 146 0.49 -11.30 -4.81
C ILE A 146 -0.63 -12.27 -5.21
N GLU A 147 -1.66 -12.42 -4.36
CA GLU A 147 -2.79 -13.32 -4.64
C GLU A 147 -3.49 -12.95 -5.95
N LYS A 148 -3.81 -11.66 -6.13
CA LYS A 148 -4.48 -11.17 -7.35
C LYS A 148 -3.63 -11.32 -8.61
N LEU A 149 -2.32 -11.15 -8.52
CA LEU A 149 -1.41 -11.37 -9.65
C LEU A 149 -1.36 -12.85 -10.04
N LEU A 150 -1.28 -13.76 -9.07
CA LEU A 150 -1.29 -15.20 -9.30
C LEU A 150 -2.64 -15.67 -9.86
N GLU A 151 -3.77 -15.19 -9.33
CA GLU A 151 -5.12 -15.43 -9.87
C GLU A 151 -5.24 -14.98 -11.33
N ALA A 152 -4.60 -13.85 -11.70
CA ALA A 152 -4.56 -13.35 -13.06
C ALA A 152 -3.61 -14.13 -13.99
N GLY A 153 -2.91 -15.14 -13.48
CA GLY A 153 -1.97 -15.98 -14.23
C GLY A 153 -0.61 -15.35 -14.48
N ALA A 154 -0.20 -14.37 -13.66
CA ALA A 154 1.14 -13.81 -13.68
C ALA A 154 2.14 -14.68 -12.88
N SER A 155 3.41 -14.62 -13.25
CA SER A 155 4.52 -15.06 -12.41
C SER A 155 4.99 -13.88 -11.55
N VAL A 156 5.21 -14.12 -10.25
CA VAL A 156 5.57 -13.07 -9.31
C VAL A 156 6.98 -13.32 -8.77
N LYS A 157 7.84 -12.31 -8.85
CA LYS A 157 9.16 -12.27 -8.23
C LYS A 157 9.13 -11.23 -7.13
N VAL A 158 9.72 -11.52 -5.98
CA VAL A 158 9.62 -10.67 -4.80
C VAL A 158 10.98 -10.37 -4.19
N TYR A 159 11.11 -9.15 -3.66
CA TYR A 159 12.21 -8.77 -2.80
C TYR A 159 11.74 -7.81 -1.70
N ASP A 160 12.17 -8.07 -0.49
CA ASP A 160 12.03 -7.20 0.68
C ASP A 160 13.29 -7.35 1.55
N PRO A 161 13.87 -6.26 2.08
CA PRO A 161 15.09 -6.33 2.89
C PRO A 161 15.00 -7.23 4.12
N VAL A 162 13.79 -7.42 4.67
CA VAL A 162 13.59 -8.06 5.98
C VAL A 162 12.51 -9.15 5.97
N ALA A 163 11.44 -8.96 5.18
CA ALA A 163 10.23 -9.79 5.27
C ALA A 163 10.21 -11.05 4.38
N MET A 164 11.33 -11.43 3.75
CA MET A 164 11.39 -12.56 2.82
C MET A 164 11.01 -13.90 3.49
N ASP A 165 11.57 -14.18 4.67
CA ASP A 165 11.28 -15.41 5.41
C ASP A 165 9.84 -15.45 5.93
N GLU A 166 9.33 -14.30 6.40
CA GLU A 166 7.93 -14.17 6.82
C GLU A 166 6.98 -14.41 5.64
N CYS A 167 7.30 -13.89 4.47
CA CYS A 167 6.54 -14.12 3.25
C CYS A 167 6.51 -15.62 2.90
N ARG A 168 7.68 -16.27 2.87
CA ARG A 168 7.78 -17.70 2.58
C ARG A 168 7.00 -18.56 3.57
N ARG A 169 7.01 -18.19 4.85
CA ARG A 169 6.22 -18.86 5.88
C ARG A 169 4.71 -18.77 5.63
N ARG A 170 4.23 -17.64 5.06
CA ARG A 170 2.80 -17.41 4.82
C ARG A 170 2.28 -18.01 3.53
N ILE A 171 3.03 -17.88 2.44
CA ILE A 171 2.57 -18.25 1.11
C ILE A 171 3.37 -19.36 0.45
N GLY A 172 4.41 -19.90 1.13
CA GLY A 172 5.27 -20.96 0.57
C GLY A 172 6.04 -20.49 -0.65
N ASP A 173 6.31 -21.41 -1.57
CA ASP A 173 7.09 -21.17 -2.80
C ASP A 173 6.19 -20.84 -4.00
N ARG A 174 5.08 -20.15 -3.78
CA ARG A 174 4.16 -19.69 -4.84
C ARG A 174 4.73 -18.56 -5.68
N VAL A 175 5.81 -17.91 -5.20
CA VAL A 175 6.51 -16.79 -5.84
C VAL A 175 8.02 -17.07 -5.87
N VAL A 176 8.75 -16.35 -6.70
CA VAL A 176 10.20 -16.43 -6.77
C VAL A 176 10.82 -15.42 -5.81
N TYR A 177 11.57 -15.90 -4.83
CA TYR A 177 12.29 -15.07 -3.86
C TYR A 177 13.66 -14.68 -4.40
N CYS A 178 13.91 -13.42 -4.58
CA CYS A 178 15.13 -12.86 -5.15
C CYS A 178 16.06 -12.32 -4.06
N LYS A 179 17.37 -12.29 -4.34
CA LYS A 179 18.39 -11.95 -3.35
C LYS A 179 18.56 -10.45 -3.09
N ASP A 180 18.21 -9.61 -4.07
CA ASP A 180 18.33 -8.16 -3.97
C ASP A 180 17.34 -7.45 -4.90
N MET A 181 17.26 -6.11 -4.77
CA MET A 181 16.35 -5.27 -5.53
C MET A 181 16.60 -5.25 -7.05
N TYR A 182 17.78 -5.62 -7.51
CA TYR A 182 18.11 -5.70 -8.93
C TYR A 182 17.86 -7.10 -9.51
N ASP A 183 18.10 -8.15 -8.72
CA ASP A 183 17.81 -9.53 -9.13
C ASP A 183 16.33 -9.75 -9.42
N VAL A 184 15.46 -9.15 -8.62
CA VAL A 184 14.01 -9.29 -8.76
C VAL A 184 13.48 -8.73 -10.09
N VAL A 185 14.09 -7.70 -10.65
CA VAL A 185 13.64 -7.03 -11.88
C VAL A 185 14.20 -7.65 -13.17
N ILE A 186 15.15 -8.59 -13.10
CA ILE A 186 15.67 -9.28 -14.29
C ILE A 186 14.52 -10.01 -14.99
N ASP A 187 14.36 -9.75 -16.30
CA ASP A 187 13.32 -10.32 -17.16
C ASP A 187 11.87 -10.06 -16.67
N ALA A 188 11.66 -9.03 -15.85
CA ALA A 188 10.31 -8.63 -15.45
C ALA A 188 9.62 -7.78 -16.52
N ASP A 189 8.31 -7.98 -16.69
CA ASP A 189 7.46 -7.16 -17.55
C ASP A 189 7.04 -5.84 -16.88
N ALA A 190 7.00 -5.81 -15.54
CA ALA A 190 6.78 -4.60 -14.76
C ALA A 190 7.38 -4.73 -13.36
N LEU A 191 7.66 -3.58 -12.75
CA LEU A 191 8.02 -3.43 -11.34
C LEU A 191 6.89 -2.72 -10.59
N ALA A 192 6.50 -3.25 -9.43
CA ALA A 192 5.58 -2.57 -8.51
C ALA A 192 6.23 -2.36 -7.14
N VAL A 193 6.08 -1.16 -6.57
CA VAL A 193 6.60 -0.79 -5.25
C VAL A 193 5.46 -0.82 -4.24
N LEU A 194 5.58 -1.66 -3.22
CA LEU A 194 4.53 -1.88 -2.21
C LEU A 194 4.92 -1.43 -0.81
N THR A 195 6.22 -1.22 -0.55
CA THR A 195 6.73 -0.71 0.73
C THR A 195 7.83 0.32 0.46
N GLU A 196 7.78 1.44 1.19
CA GLU A 196 8.65 2.59 0.96
C GLU A 196 10.02 2.47 1.65
N TRP A 197 10.75 1.36 1.45
CA TRP A 197 12.08 1.17 1.96
C TRP A 197 13.06 2.23 1.48
N LYS A 198 14.03 2.60 2.32
CA LYS A 198 15.03 3.64 1.97
C LYS A 198 15.85 3.26 0.75
N GLU A 199 16.23 1.99 0.62
CA GLU A 199 17.02 1.50 -0.50
C GLU A 199 16.29 1.61 -1.86
N PHE A 200 14.94 1.57 -1.87
CA PHE A 200 14.17 1.72 -3.09
C PHE A 200 14.07 3.17 -3.59
N ARG A 201 14.47 4.17 -2.77
CA ARG A 201 14.25 5.58 -3.12
C ARG A 201 15.21 6.12 -4.15
N ILE A 202 16.42 5.57 -4.25
CA ILE A 202 17.45 6.03 -5.19
C ILE A 202 18.04 4.81 -5.92
N PRO A 203 17.24 4.15 -6.78
CA PRO A 203 17.72 3.03 -7.56
C PRO A 203 18.54 3.49 -8.76
N SER A 204 19.36 2.60 -9.31
CA SER A 204 19.97 2.83 -10.63
C SER A 204 18.97 2.50 -11.74
N TRP A 205 18.24 3.51 -12.22
CA TRP A 205 17.23 3.35 -13.28
C TRP A 205 17.81 2.76 -14.55
N SER A 206 19.03 3.14 -14.92
CA SER A 206 19.71 2.63 -16.10
C SER A 206 19.99 1.11 -16.01
N VAL A 207 20.32 0.60 -14.83
CA VAL A 207 20.50 -0.84 -14.58
C VAL A 207 19.15 -1.55 -14.71
N ILE A 208 18.13 -1.06 -14.01
CA ILE A 208 16.78 -1.65 -14.00
C ILE A 208 16.24 -1.73 -15.43
N LYS A 209 16.25 -0.62 -16.16
CA LYS A 209 15.75 -0.55 -17.53
C LYS A 209 16.44 -1.54 -18.48
N ARG A 210 17.75 -1.77 -18.28
CA ARG A 210 18.53 -2.68 -19.14
C ARG A 210 18.16 -4.15 -18.94
N VAL A 211 17.75 -4.55 -17.72
CA VAL A 211 17.49 -5.95 -17.37
C VAL A 211 16.02 -6.33 -17.38
N MET A 212 15.10 -5.36 -17.36
CA MET A 212 13.68 -5.61 -17.53
C MET A 212 13.32 -5.87 -18.99
N LYS A 213 12.24 -6.63 -19.23
CA LYS A 213 11.64 -6.78 -20.57
C LYS A 213 10.96 -5.51 -21.04
N GLN A 214 10.28 -4.83 -20.14
CA GLN A 214 9.57 -3.57 -20.40
C GLN A 214 9.81 -2.62 -19.23
N PRO A 215 10.09 -1.33 -19.49
CA PRO A 215 10.33 -0.35 -18.42
C PRO A 215 8.99 0.19 -17.87
N VAL A 216 8.19 -0.67 -17.26
CA VAL A 216 6.92 -0.32 -16.63
C VAL A 216 7.09 -0.30 -15.12
N LEU A 217 6.74 0.83 -14.49
CA LEU A 217 6.81 1.03 -13.03
C LEU A 217 5.45 1.45 -12.47
N VAL A 218 4.94 0.69 -11.50
CA VAL A 218 3.77 1.07 -10.70
C VAL A 218 4.22 1.37 -9.27
N ASP A 219 4.16 2.64 -8.90
CA ASP A 219 4.55 3.12 -7.58
C ASP A 219 3.35 3.17 -6.63
N GLY A 220 3.14 2.10 -5.87
CA GLY A 220 2.07 1.98 -4.89
C GLY A 220 2.28 2.81 -3.62
N ARG A 221 3.41 3.50 -3.48
CA ARG A 221 3.75 4.31 -2.29
C ARG A 221 4.06 5.77 -2.60
N ASN A 222 3.98 6.16 -3.87
CA ASN A 222 4.22 7.54 -4.31
C ASN A 222 5.59 8.07 -3.88
N ILE A 223 6.63 7.23 -3.91
CA ILE A 223 7.97 7.59 -3.43
C ILE A 223 8.83 8.30 -4.49
N TYR A 224 8.38 8.32 -5.75
CA TYR A 224 9.13 8.90 -6.85
C TYR A 224 8.44 10.13 -7.45
N SER A 225 9.25 10.95 -8.11
CA SER A 225 8.78 12.01 -9.00
C SER A 225 8.38 11.39 -10.34
N LYS A 226 7.17 11.69 -10.81
CA LYS A 226 6.68 11.23 -12.12
C LYS A 226 7.61 11.69 -13.27
N ASP A 227 7.98 12.97 -13.24
CA ASP A 227 8.78 13.57 -14.33
C ASP A 227 10.19 12.95 -14.39
N GLU A 228 10.80 12.68 -13.21
CA GLU A 228 12.11 12.03 -13.14
C GLU A 228 12.08 10.62 -13.70
N VAL A 229 11.10 9.80 -13.31
CA VAL A 229 10.98 8.41 -13.75
C VAL A 229 10.66 8.33 -15.26
N ILE A 230 9.82 9.23 -15.78
CA ILE A 230 9.52 9.32 -17.22
C ILE A 230 10.77 9.76 -18.00
N ALA A 231 11.56 10.71 -17.48
CA ALA A 231 12.81 11.14 -18.11
C ALA A 231 13.83 9.99 -18.23
N GLU A 232 13.83 9.04 -17.29
CA GLU A 232 14.63 7.81 -17.37
C GLU A 232 14.07 6.79 -18.38
N GLY A 233 12.91 7.08 -18.97
CA GLY A 233 12.27 6.30 -20.03
C GLY A 233 11.40 5.16 -19.55
N PHE A 234 10.81 5.28 -18.35
CA PHE A 234 9.82 4.34 -17.84
C PHE A 234 8.40 4.81 -18.18
N GLU A 235 7.53 3.84 -18.43
CA GLU A 235 6.09 4.05 -18.28
C GLU A 235 5.76 4.01 -16.79
N TYR A 236 5.31 5.14 -16.26
CA TYR A 236 5.07 5.31 -14.82
C TYR A 236 3.58 5.42 -14.51
N ALA A 237 3.16 4.74 -13.45
CA ALA A 237 1.88 4.93 -12.81
C ALA A 237 2.06 4.99 -11.30
N ALA A 238 1.34 5.90 -10.65
CA ALA A 238 1.34 6.08 -9.20
C ALA A 238 -0.10 6.26 -8.70
N ILE A 239 -0.30 6.48 -7.41
CA ILE A 239 -1.63 6.62 -6.83
C ILE A 239 -2.05 8.10 -6.84
N GLY A 240 -2.98 8.47 -7.73
CA GLY A 240 -3.51 9.83 -7.84
C GLY A 240 -2.58 10.85 -8.51
N LYS A 241 -1.71 10.39 -9.46
CA LYS A 241 -0.74 11.27 -10.17
C LYS A 241 -0.77 11.08 -11.67
#